data_80c252c0458a6ac06dc3a9c74de8a92d
#
_entry.id   80c252c0458a6ac06dc3a9c74de8a92d
#
_cell.length_a   1.000
_cell.length_b   1.000
_cell.length_c   1.000
_cell.angle_alpha   90.00
_cell.angle_beta   90.00
_cell.angle_gamma   90.00
#
_symmetry.space_group_name_H-M   'P 1'
#
loop_
_entity.id
_entity.type
_entity.pdbx_description
1 polymer ?
#
loop_
_entity_poly.entity_id
_entity_poly.type
_entity_poly.pdbx_seq_one_letter_code
_entity_poly.pdbx_strand_id
1 'polypeptide(L)'
;MFETSSEKPAPVRVVTEAIKEYLDRLGPIWIEGEISELNERSGGMAFIRLRDTSADMSLSVMCYKTVLASVQPLPPNARVVIHAKASWYTKSGTLTMSAKEIRQVGVGELLA
;
A
#
# COMPACT_ATOMS: atom_id res chain seq x y z
N MET A 1 13.94 -18.01 -11.62
CA MET A 1 14.34 -16.70 -12.12
C MET A 1 13.99 -16.55 -13.60
N PHE A 2 13.65 -15.35 -14.00
CA PHE A 2 13.29 -15.07 -15.38
C PHE A 2 14.54 -14.98 -16.26
N GLU A 3 14.63 -15.83 -17.25
CA GLU A 3 15.74 -15.78 -18.18
C GLU A 3 15.24 -15.28 -19.53
N THR A 4 15.72 -14.11 -19.94
CA THR A 4 15.35 -13.51 -21.22
C THR A 4 16.60 -12.92 -21.86
N SER A 5 16.49 -12.70 -23.17
CA SER A 5 17.53 -12.02 -23.94
C SER A 5 16.86 -11.26 -25.07
N SER A 6 17.65 -10.45 -25.79
CA SER A 6 17.12 -9.75 -26.96
C SER A 6 16.66 -10.72 -28.04
N GLU A 7 17.19 -11.92 -28.05
CA GLU A 7 16.81 -12.96 -29.01
C GLU A 7 15.65 -13.82 -28.52
N LYS A 8 15.46 -13.88 -27.19
CA LYS A 8 14.37 -14.64 -26.58
C LYS A 8 13.64 -13.74 -25.58
N PRO A 9 12.91 -12.74 -26.08
CA PRO A 9 12.18 -11.86 -25.17
C PRO A 9 10.94 -12.54 -24.63
N ALA A 10 10.53 -12.15 -23.43
CA ALA A 10 9.28 -12.63 -22.86
C ALA A 10 8.12 -11.75 -23.33
N PRO A 11 6.98 -12.34 -23.72
CA PRO A 11 5.80 -11.55 -24.05
C PRO A 11 5.31 -10.77 -22.83
N VAL A 12 4.62 -9.67 -23.08
CA VAL A 12 4.08 -8.83 -22.00
C VAL A 12 3.22 -9.65 -21.02
N ARG A 13 2.37 -10.55 -21.55
CA ARG A 13 1.50 -11.35 -20.70
C ARG A 13 2.29 -12.24 -19.72
N VAL A 14 3.44 -12.74 -20.14
CA VAL A 14 4.29 -13.58 -19.30
C VAL A 14 4.94 -12.76 -18.20
N VAL A 15 5.43 -11.57 -18.55
CA VAL A 15 6.07 -10.67 -17.57
C VAL A 15 5.08 -10.20 -16.52
N THR A 16 3.90 -9.77 -16.95
CA THR A 16 2.90 -9.25 -16.02
C THR A 16 2.37 -10.34 -15.08
N GLU A 17 2.23 -11.58 -15.56
CA GLU A 17 1.84 -12.71 -14.71
C GLU A 17 2.93 -13.05 -13.70
N ALA A 18 4.19 -12.96 -14.11
CA ALA A 18 5.32 -13.22 -13.20
C ALA A 18 5.39 -12.19 -12.08
N ILE A 19 5.14 -10.92 -12.41
CA ILE A 19 5.11 -9.85 -11.39
C ILE A 19 3.98 -10.12 -10.41
N LYS A 20 2.81 -10.48 -10.90
CA LYS A 20 1.67 -10.79 -10.05
C LYS A 20 1.99 -11.91 -9.07
N GLU A 21 2.56 -13.01 -9.56
CA GLU A 21 2.93 -14.14 -8.71
C GLU A 21 3.94 -13.74 -7.64
N TYR A 22 4.91 -12.92 -8.02
CA TYR A 22 5.93 -12.46 -7.08
C TYR A 22 5.31 -11.64 -5.94
N LEU A 23 4.42 -10.71 -6.28
CA LEU A 23 3.76 -9.88 -5.29
C LEU A 23 2.79 -10.68 -4.43
N ASP A 24 2.11 -11.66 -5.00
CA ASP A 24 1.21 -12.54 -4.24
C ASP A 24 1.99 -13.33 -3.19
N ARG A 25 3.22 -13.72 -3.51
CA ARG A 25 4.06 -14.44 -2.55
C ARG A 25 4.59 -13.54 -1.43
N LEU A 26 4.70 -12.25 -1.69
CA LEU A 26 5.10 -11.30 -0.63
C LEU A 26 4.08 -11.29 0.50
N GLY A 27 2.80 -11.43 0.16
CA GLY A 27 1.72 -11.48 1.13
C GLY A 27 1.47 -10.16 1.84
N PRO A 28 0.60 -10.19 2.86
CA PRO A 28 0.31 -8.98 3.63
C PRO A 28 1.49 -8.63 4.55
N ILE A 29 1.73 -7.33 4.69
CA ILE A 29 2.83 -6.79 5.50
C ILE A 29 2.33 -5.62 6.34
N TRP A 30 3.02 -5.36 7.45
CA TRP A 30 2.79 -4.18 8.28
C TRP A 30 3.77 -3.10 7.88
N ILE A 31 3.25 -1.89 7.62
CA ILE A 31 4.05 -0.76 7.15
C ILE A 31 3.88 0.40 8.11
N GLU A 32 4.98 1.03 8.52
CA GLU A 32 4.94 2.23 9.37
C GLU A 32 5.26 3.46 8.55
N GLY A 33 4.55 4.55 8.82
CA GLY A 33 4.82 5.82 8.17
C GLY A 33 3.90 6.91 8.67
N GLU A 34 4.05 8.09 8.07
CA GLU A 34 3.18 9.24 8.35
C GLU A 34 2.22 9.44 7.18
N ILE A 35 0.99 9.79 7.50
CA ILE A 35 0.00 10.12 6.47
C ILE A 35 0.25 11.55 6.00
N SER A 36 0.73 11.71 4.76
CA SER A 36 0.97 13.02 4.18
C SER A 36 -0.22 13.54 3.39
N GLU A 37 -1.05 12.63 2.87
CA GLU A 37 -2.27 12.99 2.16
C GLU A 37 -3.34 11.95 2.45
N LEU A 38 -4.58 12.43 2.55
CA LEU A 38 -5.73 11.59 2.77
C LEU A 38 -6.86 12.10 1.91
N ASN A 39 -7.34 11.28 0.99
CA ASN A 39 -8.44 11.61 0.09
C ASN A 39 -9.53 10.57 0.18
N GLU A 40 -10.72 11.00 0.56
CA GLU A 40 -11.87 10.13 0.53
C GLU A 40 -12.59 10.31 -0.80
N ARG A 41 -12.93 9.21 -1.44
CA ARG A 41 -13.58 9.22 -2.74
C ARG A 41 -14.99 8.64 -2.62
N SER A 42 -15.83 8.94 -3.60
CA SER A 42 -17.15 8.31 -3.68
C SER A 42 -16.98 6.81 -3.88
N GLY A 43 -17.97 6.02 -3.50
CA GLY A 43 -17.92 4.58 -3.66
C GLY A 43 -17.29 3.83 -2.49
N GLY A 44 -17.09 4.49 -1.36
CA GLY A 44 -16.65 3.81 -0.14
C GLY A 44 -15.17 3.59 -0.01
N MET A 45 -14.36 4.21 -0.89
CA MET A 45 -12.90 4.05 -0.88
C MET A 45 -12.20 5.31 -0.42
N ALA A 46 -11.03 5.13 0.18
CA ALA A 46 -10.16 6.23 0.57
C ALA A 46 -8.74 5.93 0.08
N PHE A 47 -7.98 6.98 -0.17
CA PHE A 47 -6.60 6.89 -0.62
C PHE A 47 -5.71 7.62 0.37
N ILE A 48 -4.63 6.97 0.76
CA ILE A 48 -3.68 7.48 1.74
C ILE A 48 -2.31 7.51 1.06
N ARG A 49 -1.61 8.64 1.19
CA ARG A 49 -0.18 8.67 0.84
C ARG A 49 0.59 8.52 2.14
N LEU A 50 1.31 7.42 2.23
CA LEU A 50 2.09 7.07 3.41
C LEU A 50 3.55 7.42 3.15
N ARG A 51 4.14 8.28 3.98
CA ARG A 51 5.49 8.78 3.82
C ARG A 51 6.41 8.17 4.86
N ASP A 52 7.63 7.83 4.43
CA ASP A 52 8.66 7.40 5.36
C ASP A 52 9.10 8.60 6.22
N THR A 53 9.40 8.34 7.49
CA THR A 53 9.79 9.41 8.41
C THR A 53 11.26 9.78 8.31
N SER A 54 12.07 8.97 7.65
CA SER A 54 13.52 9.14 7.60
C SER A 54 14.08 9.32 6.19
N ALA A 55 13.29 9.05 5.16
CA ALA A 55 13.73 9.11 3.78
C ALA A 55 12.67 9.75 2.90
N ASP A 56 13.07 10.27 1.74
CA ASP A 56 12.14 10.87 0.80
C ASP A 56 11.51 9.78 -0.07
N MET A 57 10.64 9.00 0.55
CA MET A 57 9.93 7.88 -0.09
C MET A 57 8.50 7.83 0.41
N SER A 58 7.59 7.46 -0.47
CA SER A 58 6.18 7.33 -0.11
C SER A 58 5.52 6.21 -0.91
N LEU A 59 4.41 5.71 -0.35
CA LEU A 59 3.57 4.72 -0.99
C LEU A 59 2.14 5.22 -1.00
N SER A 60 1.41 4.91 -2.07
CA SER A 60 -0.02 5.16 -2.12
C SER A 60 -0.75 3.89 -1.68
N VAL A 61 -1.64 4.03 -0.71
CA VAL A 61 -2.39 2.91 -0.15
C VAL A 61 -3.87 3.23 -0.26
N MET A 62 -4.67 2.24 -0.66
CA MET A 62 -6.11 2.38 -0.71
C MET A 62 -6.76 1.53 0.38
N CYS A 63 -7.92 1.96 0.86
CA CYS A 63 -8.68 1.19 1.84
C CYS A 63 -10.15 1.54 1.74
N TYR A 64 -10.99 0.68 2.32
CA TYR A 64 -12.39 1.02 2.48
C TYR A 64 -12.52 2.10 3.56
N LYS A 65 -13.51 2.98 3.40
CA LYS A 65 -13.78 4.04 4.39
C LYS A 65 -14.05 3.48 5.78
N THR A 66 -14.59 2.26 5.86
CA THR A 66 -14.84 1.62 7.14
C THR A 66 -13.53 1.32 7.88
N VAL A 67 -12.47 0.96 7.15
CA VAL A 67 -11.15 0.73 7.74
C VAL A 67 -10.58 2.05 8.26
N LEU A 68 -10.70 3.10 7.47
CA LEU A 68 -10.23 4.43 7.87
C LEU A 68 -11.00 4.95 9.09
N ALA A 69 -12.32 4.75 9.11
CA ALA A 69 -13.18 5.22 10.19
C ALA A 69 -12.78 4.62 11.54
N SER A 70 -12.18 3.43 11.54
CA SER A 70 -11.78 2.78 12.78
C SER A 70 -10.68 3.52 13.54
N VAL A 71 -9.96 4.43 12.87
CA VAL A 71 -8.86 5.19 13.49
C VAL A 71 -9.11 6.70 13.44
N GLN A 72 -10.20 7.14 12.85
CA GLN A 72 -10.51 8.57 12.82
C GLN A 72 -11.10 9.06 14.15
N PRO A 73 -10.87 10.33 14.51
CA PRO A 73 -10.15 11.33 13.73
C PRO A 73 -8.63 11.18 13.85
N LEU A 74 -7.94 11.50 12.75
CA LEU A 74 -6.49 11.46 12.70
C LEU A 74 -5.94 12.89 12.67
N PRO A 75 -4.92 13.20 13.49
CA PRO A 75 -4.28 14.50 13.39
C PRO A 75 -3.48 14.63 12.08
N PRO A 76 -3.17 15.86 11.65
CA PRO A 76 -2.30 16.04 10.49
C PRO A 76 -0.97 15.33 10.71
N ASN A 77 -0.46 14.70 9.66
CA ASN A 77 0.79 13.95 9.69
C ASN A 77 0.79 12.84 10.73
N ALA A 78 -0.38 12.20 10.91
CA ALA A 78 -0.51 11.11 11.87
C ALA A 78 0.45 9.97 11.53
N ARG A 79 1.09 9.43 12.56
CA ARG A 79 1.96 8.27 12.41
C ARG A 79 1.12 7.02 12.62
N VAL A 80 1.20 6.11 11.67
CA VAL A 80 0.37 4.92 11.67
C VAL A 80 1.16 3.69 11.29
N VAL A 81 0.64 2.51 11.65
CA VAL A 81 1.05 1.24 11.07
C VAL A 81 -0.14 0.70 10.30
N ILE A 82 0.11 0.23 9.11
CA ILE A 82 -0.92 -0.23 8.18
C ILE A 82 -0.62 -1.67 7.78
N HIS A 83 -1.62 -2.54 7.97
CA HIS A 83 -1.54 -3.92 7.49
C HIS A 83 -2.09 -3.93 6.07
N ALA A 84 -1.23 -4.12 5.09
CA ALA A 84 -1.59 -3.98 3.69
C ALA A 84 -1.02 -5.09 2.84
N LYS A 85 -1.65 -5.33 1.70
CA LYS A 85 -1.20 -6.29 0.73
C LYS A 85 -0.94 -5.59 -0.60
N ALA A 86 0.21 -5.89 -1.22
CA ALA A 86 0.54 -5.42 -2.56
C ALA A 86 -0.12 -6.34 -3.59
N SER A 87 -0.74 -5.75 -4.60
CA SER A 87 -1.39 -6.48 -5.68
C SER A 87 -1.01 -5.86 -7.01
N TRP A 88 -0.91 -6.71 -8.02
CA TRP A 88 -0.59 -6.29 -9.37
C TRP A 88 -1.77 -6.54 -10.28
N TYR A 89 -2.28 -5.49 -10.92
CA TYR A 89 -3.37 -5.61 -11.87
C TYR A 89 -2.78 -5.87 -13.25
N THR A 90 -2.91 -7.11 -13.74
CA THR A 90 -2.24 -7.55 -14.95
C THR A 90 -2.71 -6.85 -16.22
N LYS A 91 -3.97 -6.44 -16.26
CA LYS A 91 -4.51 -5.79 -17.46
C LYS A 91 -3.91 -4.42 -17.75
N SER A 92 -3.60 -3.68 -16.72
CA SER A 92 -3.04 -2.33 -16.88
C SER A 92 -1.60 -2.20 -16.38
N GLY A 93 -1.06 -3.25 -15.76
CA GLY A 93 0.29 -3.19 -15.20
C GLY A 93 0.40 -2.21 -14.05
N THR A 94 -0.57 -2.21 -13.16
CA THR A 94 -0.65 -1.24 -12.06
C THR A 94 -0.47 -1.93 -10.72
N LEU A 95 0.42 -1.37 -9.90
CA LEU A 95 0.61 -1.81 -8.53
C LEU A 95 -0.38 -1.09 -7.61
N THR A 96 -1.07 -1.84 -6.77
CA THR A 96 -1.93 -1.28 -5.75
C THR A 96 -1.57 -1.85 -4.38
N MET A 97 -1.68 -1.01 -3.35
CA MET A 97 -1.55 -1.44 -1.96
C MET A 97 -2.91 -1.30 -1.31
N SER A 98 -3.43 -2.38 -0.73
CA SER A 98 -4.75 -2.37 -0.10
C SER A 98 -4.60 -2.60 1.39
N ALA A 99 -5.03 -1.63 2.19
CA ALA A 99 -4.96 -1.71 3.64
C ALA A 99 -6.15 -2.48 4.18
N LYS A 100 -5.88 -3.40 5.09
CA LYS A 100 -6.92 -4.16 5.78
C LYS A 100 -7.13 -3.67 7.20
N GLU A 101 -6.09 -3.07 7.78
CA GLU A 101 -6.13 -2.56 9.13
C GLU A 101 -5.19 -1.38 9.25
N ILE A 102 -5.59 -0.36 10.01
CA ILE A 102 -4.77 0.82 10.27
C ILE A 102 -4.80 1.04 11.78
N ARG A 103 -3.64 1.31 12.38
CA ARG A 103 -3.52 1.65 13.78
C ARG A 103 -2.68 2.91 13.92
N GLN A 104 -3.13 3.84 14.74
CA GLN A 104 -2.35 5.03 15.04
C GLN A 104 -1.30 4.68 16.10
N VAL A 105 -0.06 5.14 15.88
CA VAL A 105 1.02 4.91 16.84
C VAL A 105 1.40 6.20 17.53
N GLY A 106 2.01 6.06 18.70
CA GLY A 106 2.50 7.19 19.48
C GLY A 106 1.51 7.73 20.50
N VAL A 107 0.23 7.62 20.25
CA VAL A 107 -0.78 8.16 21.17
C VAL A 107 -0.80 7.40 22.48
N GLY A 108 -0.80 6.06 22.41
CA GLY A 108 -0.78 5.24 23.60
C GLY A 108 0.53 5.34 24.37
N GLU A 109 1.62 5.51 23.65
CA GLU A 109 2.93 5.65 24.26
C GLU A 109 3.06 6.93 25.07
N LEU A 110 2.45 8.01 24.58
CA LEU A 110 2.47 9.28 25.29
C LEU A 110 1.64 9.26 26.55
N LEU A 111 0.63 8.42 26.60
CA LEU A 111 -0.24 8.27 27.75
C LEU A 111 0.25 7.24 28.76
N ALA A 112 1.13 6.38 28.32
CA ALA A 112 1.73 5.38 29.18
C ALA A 112 2.90 5.96 29.95
#